data_3687d1d367931e163073caa344b737e7
#
_entry.id   3687d1d367931e163073caa344b737e7
#
_cell.length_a   1.000
_cell.length_b   1.000
_cell.length_c   1.000
_cell.angle_alpha   90.00
_cell.angle_beta   90.00
_cell.angle_gamma   90.00
#
_symmetry.space_group_name_H-M   'P 1'
#
loop_
_entity.id
_entity.type
_entity.pdbx_description
1 polymer ?
#
loop_
_entity_poly.entity_id
_entity_poly.type
_entity_poly.pdbx_seq_one_letter_code
_entity_poly.pdbx_strand_id
1 'polypeptide(L)'
;MGKKAVGTFMKLTFNLVICLVSLITMAGYFVPYADPAVYPSMPFLGLAIPALLILCALFIIWLIFKRQFIWLLFPILAIAANYRYLNGMFQYSPPASAAGKTMKIMTLNAGAVHQEVRLILDDILLHAREEEVDIICFQEFNGIRGMPGLDSLFGAYPYRSEPDR
;
A
#
# COMPACT_ATOMS: atom_id res chain seq x y z
N MET A 1 -32.58 -24.37 -26.90
CA MET A 1 -31.98 -24.57 -25.57
C MET A 1 -32.99 -24.16 -24.50
N GLY A 2 -33.38 -25.02 -23.57
CA GLY A 2 -34.40 -24.68 -22.57
C GLY A 2 -33.88 -23.68 -21.55
N LYS A 3 -34.76 -22.81 -21.04
CA LYS A 3 -34.43 -21.76 -20.01
C LYS A 3 -33.61 -22.30 -18.81
N LYS A 4 -33.84 -23.56 -18.42
CA LYS A 4 -33.07 -24.23 -17.36
C LYS A 4 -31.59 -24.45 -17.73
N ALA A 5 -31.28 -24.84 -18.97
CA ALA A 5 -29.90 -25.05 -19.41
C ALA A 5 -29.10 -23.76 -19.44
N VAL A 6 -29.71 -22.65 -19.90
CA VAL A 6 -29.10 -21.32 -19.88
C VAL A 6 -28.80 -20.87 -18.44
N GLY A 7 -29.74 -21.03 -17.52
CA GLY A 7 -29.53 -20.67 -16.11
C GLY A 7 -28.40 -21.47 -15.44
N THR A 8 -28.30 -22.77 -15.74
CA THR A 8 -27.21 -23.63 -15.23
C THR A 8 -25.87 -23.23 -15.80
N PHE A 9 -25.80 -22.93 -17.11
CA PHE A 9 -24.59 -22.46 -17.75
C PHE A 9 -24.10 -21.13 -17.16
N MET A 10 -24.99 -20.14 -17.02
CA MET A 10 -24.64 -18.85 -16.41
C MET A 10 -24.12 -19.03 -14.98
N LYS A 11 -24.76 -19.89 -14.19
CA LYS A 11 -24.31 -20.17 -12.80
C LYS A 11 -22.91 -20.79 -12.78
N LEU A 12 -22.65 -21.75 -13.65
CA LEU A 12 -21.34 -22.42 -13.75
C LEU A 12 -20.25 -21.42 -14.17
N THR A 13 -20.52 -20.62 -15.19
CA THR A 13 -19.59 -19.59 -15.68
C THR A 13 -19.26 -18.57 -14.57
N PHE A 14 -20.26 -18.11 -13.82
CA PHE A 14 -20.05 -17.17 -12.74
C PHE A 14 -19.20 -17.77 -11.60
N ASN A 15 -19.46 -19.02 -11.22
CA ASN A 15 -18.65 -19.71 -10.22
C ASN A 15 -17.20 -19.92 -10.69
N LEU A 16 -17.00 -20.17 -11.98
CA LEU A 16 -15.67 -20.29 -12.57
C LEU A 16 -14.91 -18.94 -12.50
N VAL A 17 -15.60 -17.84 -12.74
CA VAL A 17 -15.03 -16.47 -12.59
C VAL A 17 -14.63 -16.23 -11.13
N ILE A 18 -15.48 -16.57 -10.16
CA ILE A 18 -15.15 -16.46 -8.73
C ILE A 18 -13.89 -17.26 -8.41
N CYS A 19 -13.81 -18.51 -8.89
CA CYS A 19 -12.64 -19.35 -8.68
C CYS A 19 -11.37 -18.72 -9.27
N LEU A 20 -11.43 -18.26 -10.52
CA LEU A 20 -10.30 -17.66 -11.21
C LEU A 20 -9.81 -16.38 -10.50
N VAL A 21 -10.71 -15.46 -10.16
CA VAL A 21 -10.37 -14.25 -9.42
C VAL A 21 -9.75 -14.57 -8.07
N SER A 22 -10.32 -15.54 -7.35
CA SER A 22 -9.78 -15.99 -6.06
C SER A 22 -8.37 -16.57 -6.20
N LEU A 23 -8.09 -17.36 -7.23
CA LEU A 23 -6.76 -17.92 -7.51
C LEU A 23 -5.74 -16.81 -7.84
N ILE A 24 -6.13 -15.83 -8.66
CA ILE A 24 -5.30 -14.67 -8.96
C ILE A 24 -5.00 -13.88 -7.67
N THR A 25 -6.02 -13.68 -6.82
CA THR A 25 -5.84 -13.01 -5.53
C THR A 25 -4.90 -13.81 -4.60
N MET A 26 -5.02 -15.15 -4.56
CA MET A 26 -4.09 -15.99 -3.80
C MET A 26 -2.65 -15.87 -4.29
N ALA A 27 -2.43 -15.71 -5.61
CA ALA A 27 -1.09 -15.48 -6.15
C ALA A 27 -0.46 -14.18 -5.62
N GLY A 28 -1.25 -13.23 -5.14
CA GLY A 28 -0.80 -12.04 -4.44
C GLY A 28 0.07 -12.33 -3.21
N TYR A 29 -0.10 -13.48 -2.57
CA TYR A 29 0.76 -13.94 -1.48
C TYR A 29 2.25 -13.97 -1.85
N PHE A 30 2.56 -14.26 -3.12
CA PHE A 30 3.94 -14.38 -3.59
C PHE A 30 4.58 -13.05 -3.99
N VAL A 31 3.80 -11.98 -4.13
CA VAL A 31 4.30 -10.67 -4.57
C VAL A 31 5.48 -10.15 -3.74
N PRO A 32 5.46 -10.20 -2.38
CA PRO A 32 6.58 -9.72 -1.57
C PRO A 32 7.87 -10.54 -1.72
N TYR A 33 7.78 -11.75 -2.28
CA TYR A 33 8.90 -12.68 -2.45
C TYR A 33 9.42 -12.72 -3.88
N ALA A 34 8.72 -12.10 -4.82
CA ALA A 34 9.11 -12.09 -6.22
C ALA A 34 10.14 -10.97 -6.49
N ASP A 35 11.24 -11.33 -7.13
CA ASP A 35 12.20 -10.34 -7.62
C ASP A 35 11.60 -9.59 -8.84
N PRO A 36 11.40 -8.26 -8.76
CA PRO A 36 10.84 -7.49 -9.86
C PRO A 36 11.68 -7.51 -11.14
N ALA A 37 13.00 -7.74 -11.02
CA ALA A 37 13.88 -7.86 -12.17
C ALA A 37 13.62 -9.13 -12.98
N VAL A 38 13.17 -10.20 -12.30
CA VAL A 38 12.83 -11.49 -12.92
C VAL A 38 11.35 -11.54 -13.31
N TYR A 39 10.49 -10.98 -12.48
CA TYR A 39 9.03 -11.01 -12.64
C TYR A 39 8.42 -9.60 -12.68
N PRO A 40 8.61 -8.84 -13.78
CA PRO A 40 8.19 -7.43 -13.85
C PRO A 40 6.67 -7.20 -13.76
N SER A 41 5.85 -8.25 -13.94
CA SER A 41 4.39 -8.18 -13.78
C SER A 41 3.92 -8.28 -12.32
N MET A 42 4.74 -8.79 -11.40
CA MET A 42 4.35 -8.99 -10.00
C MET A 42 4.00 -7.69 -9.25
N PRO A 43 4.71 -6.57 -9.44
CA PRO A 43 4.31 -5.29 -8.82
C PRO A 43 2.91 -4.83 -9.23
N PHE A 44 2.49 -5.07 -10.48
CA PHE A 44 1.14 -4.73 -10.94
C PHE A 44 0.07 -5.59 -10.26
N LEU A 45 0.36 -6.88 -10.03
CA LEU A 45 -0.51 -7.73 -9.23
C LEU A 45 -0.62 -7.19 -7.80
N GLY A 46 0.50 -6.78 -7.19
CA GLY A 46 0.54 -6.16 -5.86
C GLY A 46 -0.36 -4.93 -5.76
N LEU A 47 -0.33 -4.07 -6.77
CA LEU A 47 -1.19 -2.89 -6.86
C LEU A 47 -2.69 -3.25 -6.98
N ALA A 48 -3.00 -4.37 -7.63
CA ALA A 48 -4.38 -4.82 -7.82
C ALA A 48 -4.97 -5.54 -6.58
N ILE A 49 -4.15 -6.01 -5.64
CA ILE A 49 -4.59 -6.81 -4.47
C ILE A 49 -5.72 -6.13 -3.68
N PRO A 50 -5.68 -4.83 -3.34
CA PRO A 50 -6.77 -4.21 -2.58
C PRO A 50 -8.13 -4.35 -3.28
N ALA A 51 -8.17 -4.09 -4.57
CA ALA A 51 -9.39 -4.20 -5.37
C ALA A 51 -9.88 -5.67 -5.47
N LEU A 52 -8.94 -6.61 -5.63
CA LEU A 52 -9.26 -8.03 -5.69
C LEU A 52 -9.79 -8.56 -4.35
N LEU A 53 -9.26 -8.08 -3.21
CA LEU A 53 -9.75 -8.44 -1.89
C LEU A 53 -11.17 -7.93 -1.65
N ILE A 54 -11.47 -6.69 -2.06
CA ILE A 54 -12.83 -6.14 -2.01
C ILE A 54 -13.77 -7.01 -2.87
N LEU A 55 -13.35 -7.38 -4.07
CA LEU A 55 -14.13 -8.23 -4.96
C LEU A 55 -14.38 -9.62 -4.36
N CYS A 56 -13.38 -10.23 -3.72
CA CYS A 56 -13.53 -11.48 -2.97
C CYS A 56 -14.55 -11.35 -1.83
N ALA A 57 -14.53 -10.23 -1.09
CA ALA A 57 -15.51 -9.98 -0.03
C ALA A 57 -16.93 -9.85 -0.61
N LEU A 58 -17.12 -9.18 -1.73
CA LEU A 58 -18.39 -9.10 -2.44
C LEU A 58 -18.87 -10.47 -2.93
N PHE A 59 -17.97 -11.32 -3.42
CA PHE A 59 -18.29 -12.70 -3.80
C PHE A 59 -18.75 -13.54 -2.60
N ILE A 60 -18.14 -13.38 -1.44
CA ILE A 60 -18.58 -14.06 -0.21
C ILE A 60 -20.02 -13.68 0.09
N ILE A 61 -20.34 -12.39 0.12
CA ILE A 61 -21.69 -11.89 0.37
C ILE A 61 -22.66 -12.50 -0.66
N TRP A 62 -22.33 -12.44 -1.94
CA TRP A 62 -23.17 -12.97 -3.02
C TRP A 62 -23.42 -14.48 -2.86
N LEU A 63 -22.37 -15.27 -2.57
CA LEU A 63 -22.46 -16.74 -2.44
C LEU A 63 -23.30 -17.14 -1.24
N ILE A 64 -23.25 -16.37 -0.13
CA ILE A 64 -24.09 -16.57 1.05
C ILE A 64 -25.58 -16.38 0.66
N PHE A 65 -25.90 -15.27 -0.02
CA PHE A 65 -27.28 -15.01 -0.49
C PHE A 65 -27.78 -16.10 -1.44
N LYS A 66 -26.91 -16.66 -2.28
CA LYS A 66 -27.24 -17.75 -3.21
C LYS A 66 -27.17 -19.13 -2.58
N ARG A 67 -26.81 -19.23 -1.28
CA ARG A 67 -26.65 -20.49 -0.52
C ARG A 67 -25.68 -21.47 -1.21
N GLN A 68 -24.62 -20.96 -1.81
CA GLN A 68 -23.61 -21.74 -2.53
C GLN A 68 -22.34 -21.92 -1.66
N PHE A 69 -22.48 -22.54 -0.52
CA PHE A 69 -21.45 -22.62 0.53
C PHE A 69 -20.13 -23.30 0.10
N ILE A 70 -20.18 -24.27 -0.81
CA ILE A 70 -18.98 -24.95 -1.30
C ILE A 70 -18.03 -23.96 -2.01
N TRP A 71 -18.59 -23.01 -2.75
CA TRP A 71 -17.81 -22.02 -3.51
C TRP A 71 -17.21 -20.91 -2.63
N LEU A 72 -17.67 -20.77 -1.39
CA LEU A 72 -17.12 -19.80 -0.41
C LEU A 72 -15.65 -20.10 -0.09
N LEU A 73 -15.24 -21.36 -0.19
CA LEU A 73 -13.86 -21.74 0.15
C LEU A 73 -12.82 -20.92 -0.62
N PHE A 74 -13.03 -20.67 -1.91
CA PHE A 74 -12.06 -19.97 -2.75
C PHE A 74 -11.81 -18.51 -2.32
N PRO A 75 -12.82 -17.63 -2.23
CA PRO A 75 -12.57 -16.25 -1.82
C PRO A 75 -12.15 -16.12 -0.35
N ILE A 76 -12.58 -17.03 0.54
CA ILE A 76 -12.11 -17.05 1.93
C ILE A 76 -10.62 -17.37 1.99
N LEU A 77 -10.15 -18.41 1.27
CA LEU A 77 -8.74 -18.75 1.20
C LEU A 77 -7.92 -17.63 0.56
N ALA A 78 -8.45 -16.94 -0.45
CA ALA A 78 -7.80 -15.82 -1.10
C ALA A 78 -7.56 -14.65 -0.13
N ILE A 79 -8.57 -14.32 0.71
CA ILE A 79 -8.44 -13.29 1.75
C ILE A 79 -7.46 -13.76 2.83
N ALA A 80 -7.56 -15.00 3.29
CA ALA A 80 -6.67 -15.55 4.31
C ALA A 80 -5.20 -15.59 3.85
N ALA A 81 -4.93 -15.94 2.60
CA ALA A 81 -3.58 -15.94 2.05
C ALA A 81 -2.94 -14.54 2.06
N ASN A 82 -3.76 -13.50 1.89
CA ASN A 82 -3.30 -12.11 1.89
C ASN A 82 -3.48 -11.40 3.25
N TYR A 83 -3.60 -12.15 4.35
CA TYR A 83 -3.77 -11.60 5.69
C TYR A 83 -2.67 -10.60 6.07
N ARG A 84 -1.41 -10.88 5.72
CA ARG A 84 -0.28 -9.98 6.01
C ARG A 84 -0.45 -8.63 5.31
N TYR A 85 -0.98 -8.64 4.08
CA TYR A 85 -1.26 -7.43 3.32
C TYR A 85 -2.38 -6.61 3.98
N LEU A 86 -3.46 -7.27 4.40
CA LEU A 86 -4.54 -6.63 5.14
C LEU A 86 -4.07 -6.03 6.45
N ASN A 87 -3.26 -6.77 7.21
CA ASN A 87 -2.71 -6.28 8.47
C ASN A 87 -1.78 -5.06 8.30
N GLY A 88 -1.08 -4.96 7.18
CA GLY A 88 -0.28 -3.79 6.83
C GLY A 88 -1.12 -2.57 6.43
N MET A 89 -2.31 -2.78 5.84
CA MET A 89 -3.24 -1.70 5.49
C MET A 89 -3.99 -1.16 6.71
N PHE A 90 -4.34 -2.04 7.63
CA PHE A 90 -5.10 -1.69 8.85
C PHE A 90 -4.22 -1.88 10.07
N GLN A 91 -3.67 -0.80 10.57
CA GLN A 91 -2.81 -0.83 11.74
C GLN A 91 -3.68 -0.89 13.02
N TYR A 92 -3.95 -2.11 13.49
CA TYR A 92 -4.75 -2.35 14.71
C TYR A 92 -3.90 -2.37 16.00
N SER A 93 -2.60 -2.17 15.88
CA SER A 93 -1.74 -2.15 17.07
C SER A 93 -2.09 -0.92 17.92
N PRO A 94 -2.45 -1.09 19.19
CA PRO A 94 -2.59 0.06 20.08
C PRO A 94 -1.24 0.78 20.12
N PRO A 95 -1.23 2.12 20.27
CA PRO A 95 0.00 2.87 20.39
C PRO A 95 0.80 2.27 21.54
N ALA A 96 2.04 1.84 21.25
CA ALA A 96 2.93 1.36 22.29
C ALA A 96 3.09 2.48 23.31
N SER A 97 2.83 2.21 24.59
CA SER A 97 3.16 3.16 25.65
C SER A 97 4.67 3.33 25.65
N ALA A 98 5.14 4.47 25.15
CA ALA A 98 6.56 4.76 25.13
C ALA A 98 7.04 4.96 26.56
N ALA A 99 7.60 3.93 27.15
CA ALA A 99 8.35 4.03 28.41
C ALA A 99 9.78 4.49 28.09
N GLY A 100 9.97 5.79 27.80
CA GLY A 100 11.29 6.33 27.47
C GLY A 100 11.26 7.61 26.66
N LYS A 101 12.44 8.08 26.22
CA LYS A 101 12.54 9.21 25.28
C LYS A 101 11.89 8.83 23.95
N THR A 102 10.90 9.59 23.55
CA THR A 102 10.27 9.47 22.23
C THR A 102 11.05 10.29 21.22
N MET A 103 11.17 9.80 19.99
CA MET A 103 11.74 10.51 18.86
C MET A 103 10.64 10.77 17.83
N LYS A 104 10.46 12.00 17.43
CA LYS A 104 9.51 12.37 16.37
C LYS A 104 10.20 12.38 15.01
N ILE A 105 9.71 11.57 14.09
CA ILE A 105 10.24 11.45 12.74
C ILE A 105 9.19 11.93 11.74
N MET A 106 9.57 12.89 10.90
CA MET A 106 8.77 13.36 9.77
C MET A 106 9.32 12.77 8.48
N THR A 107 8.45 12.25 7.63
CA THR A 107 8.83 11.78 6.29
C THR A 107 8.00 12.50 5.23
N LEU A 108 8.66 12.93 4.15
CA LEU A 108 8.06 13.70 3.08
C LEU A 108 8.62 13.29 1.73
N ASN A 109 7.73 13.00 0.76
CA ASN A 109 8.13 12.88 -0.64
C ASN A 109 8.18 14.29 -1.26
N ALA A 110 9.37 14.74 -1.65
CA ALA A 110 9.63 16.07 -2.21
C ALA A 110 9.70 16.07 -3.75
N GLY A 111 9.39 14.94 -4.43
CA GLY A 111 9.56 14.77 -5.87
C GLY A 111 8.71 15.70 -6.76
N ALA A 112 7.62 16.25 -6.24
CA ALA A 112 6.74 17.18 -6.96
C ALA A 112 7.16 18.67 -6.83
N VAL A 113 8.21 18.98 -6.05
CA VAL A 113 8.56 20.34 -5.65
C VAL A 113 9.61 20.91 -6.62
N HIS A 114 9.22 21.29 -7.84
CA HIS A 114 10.17 21.74 -8.85
C HIS A 114 10.33 23.26 -9.03
N GLN A 115 9.38 24.09 -8.64
CA GLN A 115 9.42 25.52 -8.98
C GLN A 115 9.39 26.52 -7.80
N GLU A 116 8.89 26.15 -6.64
CA GLU A 116 8.84 27.01 -5.45
C GLU A 116 9.43 26.31 -4.21
N VAL A 117 10.49 25.54 -4.45
CA VAL A 117 11.12 24.65 -3.45
C VAL A 117 11.41 25.38 -2.15
N ARG A 118 11.87 26.64 -2.22
CA ARG A 118 12.30 27.39 -1.03
C ARG A 118 11.13 27.74 -0.11
N LEU A 119 10.03 28.24 -0.65
CA LEU A 119 8.86 28.62 0.15
C LEU A 119 8.24 27.41 0.83
N ILE A 120 8.12 26.32 0.08
CA ILE A 120 7.56 25.06 0.61
C ILE A 120 8.49 24.45 1.66
N LEU A 121 9.81 24.56 1.50
CA LEU A 121 10.76 24.10 2.51
C LEU A 121 10.71 24.95 3.77
N ASP A 122 10.57 26.26 3.64
CA ASP A 122 10.41 27.15 4.80
C ASP A 122 9.17 26.75 5.61
N ASP A 123 8.04 26.51 4.95
CA ASP A 123 6.79 26.07 5.60
C ASP A 123 6.94 24.69 6.26
N ILE A 124 7.58 23.75 5.58
CA ILE A 124 7.83 22.40 6.11
C ILE A 124 8.73 22.46 7.34
N LEU A 125 9.81 23.26 7.28
CA LEU A 125 10.75 23.41 8.38
C LEU A 125 10.14 24.18 9.55
N LEU A 126 9.26 25.15 9.28
CA LEU A 126 8.49 25.83 10.32
C LEU A 126 7.59 24.83 11.03
N HIS A 127 6.81 24.06 10.28
CA HIS A 127 5.92 23.04 10.85
C HIS A 127 6.71 21.96 11.62
N ALA A 128 7.85 21.51 11.10
CA ALA A 128 8.69 20.54 11.78
C ALA A 128 9.24 21.07 13.11
N ARG A 129 9.52 22.37 13.21
CA ARG A 129 9.93 23.02 14.46
C ARG A 129 8.78 23.16 15.44
N GLU A 130 7.60 23.56 14.98
CA GLU A 130 6.39 23.68 15.81
C GLU A 130 6.01 22.33 16.42
N GLU A 131 6.18 21.25 15.65
CA GLU A 131 5.90 19.88 16.07
C GLU A 131 7.07 19.23 16.83
N GLU A 132 8.18 19.92 17.06
CA GLU A 132 9.39 19.39 17.72
C GLU A 132 9.89 18.08 17.06
N VAL A 133 10.02 18.10 15.74
CA VAL A 133 10.48 16.93 14.96
C VAL A 133 11.99 16.78 15.13
N ASP A 134 12.44 15.57 15.52
CA ASP A 134 13.86 15.27 15.72
C ASP A 134 14.58 14.93 14.41
N ILE A 135 13.89 14.23 13.50
CA ILE A 135 14.45 13.75 12.22
C ILE A 135 13.48 14.03 11.08
N ILE A 136 13.99 14.61 9.99
CA ILE A 136 13.24 14.81 8.75
C ILE A 136 13.84 13.90 7.67
N CYS A 137 13.03 13.01 7.07
CA CYS A 137 13.39 12.15 5.97
C CYS A 137 12.75 12.65 4.67
N PHE A 138 13.56 13.16 3.74
CA PHE A 138 13.09 13.56 2.42
C PHE A 138 13.25 12.40 1.43
N GLN A 139 12.20 12.11 0.67
CA GLN A 139 12.21 11.17 -0.44
C GLN A 139 12.18 11.94 -1.77
N GLU A 140 12.83 11.41 -2.81
CA GLU A 140 12.89 12.00 -4.15
C GLU A 140 13.40 13.45 -4.21
N PHE A 141 14.28 13.82 -3.30
CA PHE A 141 14.79 15.17 -3.09
C PHE A 141 15.91 15.53 -4.10
N ASN A 142 15.57 15.56 -5.38
CA ASN A 142 16.55 15.72 -6.46
C ASN A 142 16.84 17.17 -6.89
N GLY A 143 16.04 18.14 -6.48
CA GLY A 143 16.07 19.52 -7.01
C GLY A 143 16.88 20.55 -6.24
N ILE A 144 17.46 20.20 -5.09
CA ILE A 144 17.96 21.19 -4.10
C ILE A 144 19.48 21.15 -3.97
N ARG A 145 20.17 20.21 -4.58
CA ARG A 145 21.62 20.17 -4.59
C ARG A 145 22.16 21.43 -5.25
N GLY A 146 22.88 22.24 -4.47
CA GLY A 146 23.48 23.50 -4.94
C GLY A 146 22.60 24.75 -4.79
N MET A 147 21.45 24.66 -4.10
CA MET A 147 20.63 25.83 -3.80
C MET A 147 21.38 26.75 -2.82
N PRO A 148 21.57 28.03 -3.16
CA PRO A 148 22.21 28.98 -2.25
C PRO A 148 21.40 29.14 -0.95
N GLY A 149 22.06 29.07 0.20
CA GLY A 149 21.43 29.24 1.51
C GLY A 149 20.75 27.98 2.08
N LEU A 150 20.93 26.82 1.47
CA LEU A 150 20.39 25.54 1.95
C LEU A 150 20.87 25.26 3.40
N ASP A 151 22.13 25.56 3.70
CA ASP A 151 22.71 25.35 5.03
C ASP A 151 22.04 26.20 6.11
N SER A 152 21.66 27.42 5.76
CA SER A 152 20.94 28.32 6.69
C SER A 152 19.51 27.88 6.94
N LEU A 153 18.83 27.29 5.94
CA LEU A 153 17.48 26.72 6.08
C LEU A 153 17.46 25.56 7.05
N PHE A 154 18.41 24.66 6.94
CA PHE A 154 18.53 23.47 7.79
C PHE A 154 19.35 23.69 9.07
N GLY A 155 19.57 24.91 9.49
CA GLY A 155 20.38 25.23 10.68
C GLY A 155 19.91 24.57 11.99
N ALA A 156 18.62 24.24 12.11
CA ALA A 156 18.06 23.48 13.22
C ALA A 156 18.38 21.97 13.16
N TYR A 157 18.81 21.46 11.99
CA TYR A 157 19.13 20.07 11.74
C TYR A 157 20.59 19.95 11.26
N PRO A 158 21.57 19.98 12.18
CA PRO A 158 22.99 20.10 11.84
C PRO A 158 23.57 18.80 11.22
N TYR A 159 22.91 17.68 11.44
CA TYR A 159 23.36 16.38 10.91
C TYR A 159 22.58 16.02 9.65
N ARG A 160 23.30 15.67 8.59
CA ARG A 160 22.71 15.26 7.31
C ARG A 160 23.37 13.97 6.86
N SER A 161 22.57 13.06 6.32
CA SER A 161 23.02 11.89 5.59
C SER A 161 22.56 12.02 4.16
N GLU A 162 23.51 11.98 3.21
CA GLU A 162 23.21 11.90 1.79
C GLU A 162 23.48 10.46 1.36
N PRO A 163 22.64 9.85 0.49
CA PRO A 163 22.93 8.54 -0.08
C PRO A 163 24.20 8.65 -0.93
N ASP A 164 25.14 7.72 -0.70
CA ASP A 164 26.30 7.55 -1.58
C ASP A 164 25.83 7.26 -3.01
N ARG A 165 26.54 7.82 -4.00
CA ARG A 165 26.23 7.65 -5.43
C ARG A 165 26.59 6.27 -5.92
#